data_c573957aca1a60ef4b77781509917bc9
#
_entry.id   c573957aca1a60ef4b77781509917bc9
#
_cell.length_a   1.000
_cell.length_b   1.000
_cell.length_c   1.000
_cell.angle_alpha   90.00
_cell.angle_beta   90.00
_cell.angle_gamma   90.00
#
_symmetry.space_group_name_H-M   'P 1'
#
loop_
_entity.id
_entity.type
_entity.pdbx_description
1 polymer ?
#
loop_
_entity_poly.entity_id
_entity_poly.type
_entity_poly.pdbx_seq_one_letter_code
_entity_poly.pdbx_strand_id
1 'polypeptide(L)'
;MKPVCPNMSWSSRGPGPYGIAATATENSEPRMWTRTEDGSVVDDTGKVIYFSLERFVRDIGLGDCCFICGASPSDVPFNNEHVIPEWILRRFGLFDRSLTLPNGTSMRYDRYTVPCCVVCNGLMGRVIEQPIGALTEGGYDAVNAWREQHGILNLYVWIGLLFLKTHLKDRTLRAHLDARKGHARIAEELQYDWGGLHYLHTLVRCFATGTGIHTDALGSFFIVKVRGDASGQVFDYGDLYHSQSVMLRLGDVAFIACFNDGGNAGLFLKQKLDRITGAVSDVQLRELATELAFLNVHLKDHPKLQSYFDLELERHEMRGSFVMPELVDLDYAIRGKLMHYVFRDMFGKVKSYRWTDQEFEAMVVGGRATFLFDDHGAFIKDDAPLP
;
A
#
# COMPACT_ATOMS: atom_id res chain seq x y z
N MET A 1 -8.08 -13.43 39.51
CA MET A 1 -7.38 -14.28 38.52
C MET A 1 -6.93 -13.37 37.42
N LYS A 2 -5.61 -13.18 37.24
CA LYS A 2 -5.05 -12.37 36.16
C LYS A 2 -5.01 -13.21 34.89
N PRO A 3 -5.39 -12.68 33.70
CA PRO A 3 -5.22 -13.41 32.46
C PRO A 3 -3.73 -13.46 32.10
N VAL A 4 -3.23 -14.67 31.88
CA VAL A 4 -1.88 -14.95 31.40
C VAL A 4 -1.90 -14.77 29.89
N CYS A 5 -1.19 -13.76 29.37
CA CYS A 5 -0.88 -13.66 27.94
C CYS A 5 0.02 -14.83 27.54
N PRO A 6 -0.27 -15.58 26.49
CA PRO A 6 0.68 -16.55 25.96
C PRO A 6 1.87 -15.82 25.37
N ASN A 7 3.05 -16.16 25.85
CA ASN A 7 4.34 -15.74 25.30
C ASN A 7 4.46 -16.18 23.84
N MET A 8 4.31 -15.24 22.90
CA MET A 8 4.80 -15.42 21.54
C MET A 8 6.30 -15.19 21.55
N SER A 9 7.07 -16.27 21.66
CA SER A 9 8.50 -16.24 21.40
C SER A 9 8.74 -16.10 19.89
N TRP A 10 9.10 -14.91 19.45
CA TRP A 10 9.61 -14.66 18.11
C TRP A 10 11.05 -15.14 18.06
N SER A 11 11.31 -16.30 17.44
CA SER A 11 12.65 -16.75 17.16
C SER A 11 13.26 -15.86 16.07
N SER A 12 14.28 -15.11 16.42
CA SER A 12 15.21 -14.48 15.49
C SER A 12 16.00 -15.57 14.75
N ARG A 13 15.46 -16.11 13.67
CA ARG A 13 16.24 -16.86 12.69
C ARG A 13 16.70 -15.87 11.63
N GLY A 14 17.99 -15.87 11.39
CA GLY A 14 18.66 -15.06 10.39
C GLY A 14 18.10 -15.23 8.96
N PRO A 15 18.52 -14.38 8.00
CA PRO A 15 17.93 -14.30 6.67
C PRO A 15 18.05 -15.65 5.96
N GLY A 16 16.90 -16.20 5.55
CA GLY A 16 16.85 -17.31 4.61
C GLY A 16 17.35 -16.88 3.22
N PRO A 17 17.62 -17.80 2.29
CA PRO A 17 18.38 -17.56 1.05
C PRO A 17 17.74 -16.64 0.01
N TYR A 18 16.66 -15.95 0.31
CA TYR A 18 15.98 -14.95 -0.54
C TYR A 18 15.68 -13.62 0.19
N GLY A 19 16.36 -13.36 1.32
CA GLY A 19 16.47 -11.99 1.78
C GLY A 19 17.09 -11.18 0.66
N ILE A 20 16.67 -9.91 0.45
CA ILE A 20 17.43 -8.96 -0.35
C ILE A 20 18.73 -8.69 0.41
N ALA A 21 19.57 -9.71 0.50
CA ALA A 21 20.96 -9.55 0.84
C ALA A 21 21.61 -9.08 -0.46
N ALA A 22 21.95 -7.81 -0.55
CA ALA A 22 23.09 -7.46 -1.36
C ALA A 22 24.18 -8.45 -0.96
N THR A 23 24.63 -9.31 -1.88
CA THR A 23 25.74 -10.21 -1.67
C THR A 23 26.92 -9.35 -1.22
N ALA A 24 27.18 -9.33 0.09
CA ALA A 24 28.43 -8.83 0.61
C ALA A 24 29.49 -9.77 0.05
N THR A 25 30.21 -9.33 -0.96
CA THR A 25 31.48 -9.93 -1.34
C THR A 25 32.40 -9.73 -0.14
N GLU A 26 32.82 -10.84 0.46
CA GLU A 26 33.88 -10.89 1.48
C GLU A 26 35.09 -10.17 0.87
N ASN A 27 35.42 -8.98 1.35
CA ASN A 27 36.51 -8.05 1.07
C ASN A 27 36.06 -6.66 0.54
N SER A 28 34.94 -6.13 0.99
CA SER A 28 34.65 -4.71 0.74
C SER A 28 35.26 -3.86 1.85
N GLU A 29 36.05 -2.84 1.48
CA GLU A 29 36.45 -1.78 2.40
C GLU A 29 35.20 -1.18 3.10
N PRO A 30 35.32 -0.71 4.37
CA PRO A 30 34.18 -0.16 5.10
C PRO A 30 33.54 0.95 4.28
N ARG A 31 32.24 0.81 3.99
CA ARG A 31 31.50 1.81 3.21
C ARG A 31 31.44 3.12 3.99
N MET A 32 31.98 4.19 3.43
CA MET A 32 31.88 5.52 4.03
C MET A 32 30.54 6.15 3.66
N TRP A 33 29.89 6.73 4.65
CA TRP A 33 28.63 7.44 4.49
C TRP A 33 28.84 8.89 4.83
N THR A 34 28.33 9.78 4.00
CA THR A 34 28.43 11.21 4.21
C THR A 34 27.05 11.82 4.37
N ARG A 35 26.87 12.62 5.42
CA ARG A 35 25.67 13.45 5.55
C ARG A 35 25.88 14.73 4.76
N THR A 36 24.96 15.02 3.86
CA THR A 36 24.93 16.26 3.08
C THR A 36 24.43 17.43 3.90
N GLU A 37 24.59 18.66 3.41
CA GLU A 37 24.15 19.89 4.12
C GLU A 37 22.65 19.89 4.42
N ASP A 38 21.84 19.34 3.52
CA ASP A 38 20.37 19.19 3.70
C ASP A 38 19.98 18.05 4.63
N GLY A 39 20.95 17.32 5.21
CA GLY A 39 20.72 16.21 6.12
C GLY A 39 20.43 14.87 5.45
N SER A 40 20.46 14.78 4.12
CA SER A 40 20.41 13.50 3.39
C SER A 40 21.69 12.70 3.65
N VAL A 41 21.65 11.39 3.40
CA VAL A 41 22.83 10.50 3.53
C VAL A 41 23.14 9.87 2.19
N VAL A 42 24.42 9.99 1.77
CA VAL A 42 24.94 9.39 0.54
C VAL A 42 26.07 8.41 0.85
N ASP A 43 26.23 7.39 0.03
CA ASP A 43 27.40 6.51 0.09
C ASP A 43 28.59 7.09 -0.65
N ASP A 44 29.73 6.39 -0.62
CA ASP A 44 30.98 6.76 -1.27
C ASP A 44 30.88 6.91 -2.79
N THR A 45 29.85 6.33 -3.42
CA THR A 45 29.58 6.49 -4.85
C THR A 45 28.67 7.68 -5.16
N GLY A 46 28.21 8.40 -4.13
CA GLY A 46 27.24 9.50 -4.25
C GLY A 46 25.78 9.05 -4.35
N LYS A 47 25.49 7.77 -4.17
CA LYS A 47 24.13 7.25 -4.17
C LYS A 47 23.40 7.68 -2.91
N VAL A 48 22.19 8.23 -3.08
CA VAL A 48 21.38 8.67 -1.95
C VAL A 48 20.75 7.46 -1.25
N ILE A 49 21.20 7.20 -0.03
CA ILE A 49 20.68 6.14 0.84
C ILE A 49 19.44 6.64 1.57
N TYR A 50 19.52 7.83 2.15
CA TYR A 50 18.42 8.47 2.85
C TYR A 50 18.24 9.90 2.34
N PHE A 51 17.03 10.25 1.95
CA PHE A 51 16.66 11.63 1.66
C PHE A 51 16.27 12.33 2.96
N SER A 52 16.73 13.55 3.18
CA SER A 52 16.09 14.41 4.18
C SER A 52 14.64 14.66 3.81
N LEU A 53 13.82 15.01 4.79
CA LEU A 53 12.42 15.36 4.55
C LEU A 53 12.30 16.51 3.53
N GLU A 54 13.11 17.54 3.69
CA GLU A 54 13.12 18.69 2.79
C GLU A 54 13.45 18.29 1.34
N ARG A 55 14.50 17.50 1.17
CA ARG A 55 14.92 17.01 -0.15
C ARG A 55 13.88 16.09 -0.77
N PHE A 56 13.29 15.19 0.02
CA PHE A 56 12.20 14.32 -0.47
C PHE A 56 11.03 15.16 -0.99
N VAL A 57 10.56 16.13 -0.21
CA VAL A 57 9.44 16.99 -0.62
C VAL A 57 9.78 17.78 -1.88
N ARG A 58 10.97 18.41 -1.92
CA ARG A 58 11.41 19.24 -3.03
C ARG A 58 11.63 18.45 -4.32
N ASP A 59 12.39 17.35 -4.25
CA ASP A 59 12.90 16.64 -5.43
C ASP A 59 11.93 15.56 -5.92
N ILE A 60 11.19 14.91 -5.00
CA ILE A 60 10.31 13.77 -5.29
C ILE A 60 8.83 14.15 -5.14
N GLY A 61 8.41 14.66 -3.98
CA GLY A 61 7.02 15.02 -3.70
C GLY A 61 6.49 16.12 -4.63
N LEU A 62 7.25 17.16 -4.88
CA LEU A 62 6.90 18.30 -5.72
C LEU A 62 7.74 18.40 -7.00
N GLY A 63 8.93 17.79 -7.02
CA GLY A 63 9.87 17.79 -8.15
C GLY A 63 9.60 16.66 -9.15
N ASP A 64 10.47 16.50 -10.11
CA ASP A 64 10.39 15.51 -11.20
C ASP A 64 11.58 14.53 -11.22
N CYS A 65 12.37 14.52 -10.13
CA CYS A 65 13.46 13.57 -9.99
C CYS A 65 12.96 12.12 -9.87
N CYS A 66 13.83 11.19 -10.17
CA CYS A 66 13.55 9.77 -10.02
C CYS A 66 13.17 9.43 -8.57
N PHE A 67 11.98 8.88 -8.36
CA PHE A 67 11.46 8.58 -7.02
C PHE A 67 12.24 7.46 -6.29
N ILE A 68 13.16 6.79 -6.97
CA ILE A 68 14.05 5.78 -6.35
C ILE A 68 15.40 6.40 -5.99
N CYS A 69 16.14 6.97 -6.96
CA CYS A 69 17.52 7.42 -6.71
C CYS A 69 17.67 8.95 -6.57
N GLY A 70 16.65 9.73 -6.93
CA GLY A 70 16.71 11.20 -6.90
C GLY A 70 17.48 11.83 -8.07
N ALA A 71 17.86 11.06 -9.09
CA ALA A 71 18.50 11.63 -10.27
C ALA A 71 17.54 12.55 -11.04
N SER A 72 18.05 13.66 -11.56
CA SER A 72 17.29 14.57 -12.40
C SER A 72 17.11 14.02 -13.81
N PRO A 73 15.98 14.26 -14.50
CA PRO A 73 15.80 13.91 -15.90
C PRO A 73 16.74 14.67 -16.84
N SER A 74 17.41 15.74 -16.37
CA SER A 74 18.48 16.42 -17.12
C SER A 74 19.80 15.63 -17.12
N ASP A 75 20.02 14.75 -16.16
CA ASP A 75 21.29 14.09 -15.91
C ASP A 75 21.34 12.66 -16.44
N VAL A 76 20.19 11.99 -16.45
CA VAL A 76 20.08 10.57 -16.86
C VAL A 76 18.80 10.32 -17.66
N PRO A 77 18.80 9.29 -18.54
CA PRO A 77 17.62 8.94 -19.32
C PRO A 77 16.48 8.43 -18.43
N PHE A 78 15.27 8.88 -18.73
CA PHE A 78 14.03 8.50 -18.07
C PHE A 78 13.13 7.74 -19.04
N ASN A 79 12.25 6.92 -18.48
CA ASN A 79 11.11 6.32 -19.16
C ASN A 79 9.83 6.49 -18.33
N ASN A 80 8.73 6.03 -18.92
CA ASN A 80 7.43 6.03 -18.25
C ASN A 80 7.24 4.69 -17.52
N GLU A 81 7.27 4.73 -16.19
CA GLU A 81 6.99 3.59 -15.34
C GLU A 81 5.49 3.50 -15.10
N HIS A 82 4.88 2.34 -15.32
CA HIS A 82 3.46 2.11 -15.05
C HIS A 82 3.18 2.15 -13.54
N VAL A 83 2.16 2.88 -13.11
CA VAL A 83 1.70 2.87 -11.71
C VAL A 83 1.25 1.46 -11.34
N ILE A 84 0.35 0.90 -12.14
CA ILE A 84 0.01 -0.54 -12.07
C ILE A 84 0.96 -1.28 -13.02
N PRO A 85 1.78 -2.22 -12.53
CA PRO A 85 2.80 -2.91 -13.33
C PRO A 85 2.28 -3.47 -14.64
N GLU A 86 3.10 -3.37 -15.69
CA GLU A 86 2.72 -3.80 -17.05
C GLU A 86 2.27 -5.27 -17.10
N TRP A 87 2.91 -6.15 -16.30
CA TRP A 87 2.53 -7.55 -16.25
C TRP A 87 1.10 -7.77 -15.72
N ILE A 88 0.60 -6.89 -14.79
CA ILE A 88 -0.79 -6.89 -14.35
C ILE A 88 -1.69 -6.46 -15.50
N LEU A 89 -1.32 -5.38 -16.22
CA LEU A 89 -2.10 -4.90 -17.35
C LEU A 89 -2.27 -5.98 -18.41
N ARG A 90 -1.20 -6.74 -18.69
CA ARG A 90 -1.23 -7.89 -19.62
C ARG A 90 -2.09 -9.02 -19.09
N ARG A 91 -1.86 -9.47 -17.85
CA ARG A 91 -2.54 -10.63 -17.26
C ARG A 91 -4.06 -10.44 -17.19
N PHE A 92 -4.51 -9.24 -16.86
CA PHE A 92 -5.93 -8.94 -16.66
C PHE A 92 -6.57 -8.16 -17.80
N GLY A 93 -5.90 -8.00 -18.92
CA GLY A 93 -6.44 -7.32 -20.11
C GLY A 93 -6.83 -5.88 -19.86
N LEU A 94 -5.99 -5.11 -19.15
CA LEU A 94 -6.33 -3.75 -18.69
C LEU A 94 -5.88 -2.64 -19.64
N PHE A 95 -5.09 -2.91 -20.68
CA PHE A 95 -4.53 -1.86 -21.55
C PHE A 95 -5.59 -0.93 -22.14
N ASP A 96 -6.72 -1.48 -22.53
CA ASP A 96 -7.84 -0.71 -23.12
C ASP A 96 -8.92 -0.36 -22.09
N ARG A 97 -8.70 -0.70 -20.81
CA ARG A 97 -9.59 -0.31 -19.73
C ARG A 97 -9.13 0.99 -19.08
N SER A 98 -10.05 1.61 -18.36
CA SER A 98 -9.80 2.85 -17.62
C SER A 98 -10.05 2.66 -16.13
N LEU A 99 -9.30 3.37 -15.33
CA LEU A 99 -9.53 3.57 -13.90
C LEU A 99 -10.25 4.90 -13.67
N THR A 100 -10.98 4.99 -12.58
CA THR A 100 -11.61 6.23 -12.12
C THR A 100 -10.65 6.94 -11.16
N LEU A 101 -10.24 8.15 -11.51
CA LEU A 101 -9.38 8.99 -10.70
C LEU A 101 -10.14 9.59 -9.49
N PRO A 102 -9.43 10.09 -8.45
CA PRO A 102 -10.05 10.73 -7.30
C PRO A 102 -11.01 11.88 -7.64
N ASN A 103 -10.76 12.62 -8.73
CA ASN A 103 -11.61 13.70 -9.23
C ASN A 103 -12.84 13.21 -10.04
N GLY A 104 -13.10 11.91 -10.07
CA GLY A 104 -14.21 11.29 -10.82
C GLY A 104 -13.98 11.16 -12.33
N THR A 105 -12.84 11.61 -12.86
CA THR A 105 -12.53 11.45 -14.29
C THR A 105 -11.93 10.06 -14.57
N SER A 106 -11.95 9.68 -15.84
CA SER A 106 -11.45 8.38 -16.28
C SER A 106 -10.10 8.53 -16.98
N MET A 107 -9.15 7.62 -16.69
CA MET A 107 -7.85 7.52 -17.36
C MET A 107 -7.57 6.07 -17.76
N ARG A 108 -7.04 5.85 -18.95
CA ARG A 108 -6.61 4.51 -19.37
C ARG A 108 -5.43 4.03 -18.54
N TYR A 109 -5.41 2.74 -18.21
CA TYR A 109 -4.31 2.13 -17.41
C TYR A 109 -2.96 2.23 -18.12
N ASP A 110 -2.89 2.11 -19.44
CA ASP A 110 -1.65 2.23 -20.22
C ASP A 110 -1.00 3.63 -20.17
N ARG A 111 -1.79 4.65 -19.82
CA ARG A 111 -1.34 6.05 -19.64
C ARG A 111 -1.14 6.45 -18.17
N TYR A 112 -1.45 5.54 -17.28
CA TYR A 112 -1.30 5.78 -15.84
C TYR A 112 0.14 5.45 -15.43
N THR A 113 1.05 6.38 -15.75
CA THR A 113 2.50 6.23 -15.61
C THR A 113 3.11 7.40 -14.85
N VAL A 114 4.27 7.17 -14.23
CA VAL A 114 5.13 8.16 -13.59
C VAL A 114 6.53 8.14 -14.19
N PRO A 115 7.26 9.27 -14.24
CA PRO A 115 8.64 9.27 -14.72
C PRO A 115 9.55 8.52 -13.76
N CYS A 116 10.44 7.67 -14.29
CA CYS A 116 11.47 6.95 -13.55
C CYS A 116 12.74 6.85 -14.40
N CYS A 117 13.92 6.96 -13.79
CA CYS A 117 15.14 6.73 -14.56
C CYS A 117 15.24 5.26 -15.01
N VAL A 118 15.79 5.04 -16.20
CA VAL A 118 15.86 3.71 -16.85
C VAL A 118 16.53 2.66 -15.95
N VAL A 119 17.58 3.06 -15.21
CA VAL A 119 18.33 2.17 -14.33
C VAL A 119 17.45 1.69 -13.15
N CYS A 120 16.77 2.62 -12.48
CA CYS A 120 15.92 2.30 -11.33
C CYS A 120 14.67 1.53 -11.74
N ASN A 121 14.07 1.87 -12.88
CA ASN A 121 12.95 1.13 -13.44
C ASN A 121 13.35 -0.34 -13.73
N GLY A 122 14.47 -0.55 -14.43
CA GLY A 122 14.97 -1.90 -14.68
C GLY A 122 15.35 -2.68 -13.42
N LEU A 123 15.88 -2.00 -12.38
CA LEU A 123 16.17 -2.63 -11.07
C LEU A 123 14.87 -3.07 -10.38
N MET A 124 13.89 -2.17 -10.26
CA MET A 124 12.60 -2.46 -9.66
C MET A 124 11.88 -3.61 -10.36
N GLY A 125 11.87 -3.60 -11.69
CA GLY A 125 11.31 -4.68 -12.50
C GLY A 125 11.92 -6.04 -12.16
N ARG A 126 13.27 -6.15 -12.12
CA ARG A 126 13.95 -7.41 -11.85
C ARG A 126 13.84 -7.89 -10.41
N VAL A 127 13.96 -6.96 -9.43
CA VAL A 127 14.11 -7.33 -8.02
C VAL A 127 12.76 -7.45 -7.31
N ILE A 128 11.77 -6.69 -7.72
CA ILE A 128 10.46 -6.62 -7.06
C ILE A 128 9.36 -7.17 -7.96
N GLU A 129 9.15 -6.61 -9.15
CA GLU A 129 7.93 -6.88 -9.92
C GLU A 129 7.90 -8.26 -10.56
N GLN A 130 8.98 -8.70 -11.18
CA GLN A 130 9.03 -10.02 -11.82
C GLN A 130 8.88 -11.18 -10.82
N PRO A 131 9.59 -11.21 -9.66
CA PRO A 131 9.39 -12.26 -8.65
C PRO A 131 7.97 -12.31 -8.11
N ILE A 132 7.37 -11.14 -7.83
CA ILE A 132 6.00 -11.06 -7.31
C ILE A 132 4.98 -11.43 -8.40
N GLY A 133 5.25 -11.03 -9.64
CA GLY A 133 4.45 -11.43 -10.80
C GLY A 133 4.37 -12.96 -10.93
N ALA A 134 5.51 -13.64 -10.88
CA ALA A 134 5.57 -15.09 -10.91
C ALA A 134 4.88 -15.74 -9.69
N LEU A 135 5.10 -15.20 -8.49
CA LEU A 135 4.48 -15.71 -7.27
C LEU A 135 2.95 -15.66 -7.35
N THR A 136 2.41 -14.51 -7.78
CA THR A 136 0.96 -14.29 -7.84
C THR A 136 0.25 -15.08 -8.95
N GLU A 137 0.97 -15.74 -9.86
CA GLU A 137 0.40 -16.70 -10.81
C GLU A 137 -0.17 -17.95 -10.12
N GLY A 138 0.44 -18.35 -9.00
CA GLY A 138 -0.04 -19.47 -8.19
C GLY A 138 -1.23 -19.13 -7.27
N GLY A 139 -1.77 -17.90 -7.34
CA GLY A 139 -2.94 -17.45 -6.57
C GLY A 139 -2.71 -17.37 -5.06
N TYR A 140 -3.81 -17.36 -4.31
CA TYR A 140 -3.79 -17.18 -2.86
C TYR A 140 -2.93 -18.20 -2.13
N ASP A 141 -3.08 -19.49 -2.44
CA ASP A 141 -2.43 -20.57 -1.69
C ASP A 141 -0.90 -20.50 -1.85
N ALA A 142 -0.39 -20.17 -3.05
CA ALA A 142 1.04 -19.97 -3.30
C ALA A 142 1.60 -18.72 -2.57
N VAL A 143 0.86 -17.62 -2.62
CA VAL A 143 1.26 -16.36 -1.95
C VAL A 143 1.28 -16.55 -0.44
N ASN A 144 0.28 -17.24 0.12
CA ASN A 144 0.23 -17.49 1.56
C ASN A 144 1.34 -18.42 2.03
N ALA A 145 1.62 -19.51 1.30
CA ALA A 145 2.73 -20.42 1.61
C ALA A 145 4.09 -19.70 1.52
N TRP A 146 4.28 -18.84 0.51
CA TRP A 146 5.47 -18.03 0.39
C TRP A 146 5.65 -17.07 1.58
N ARG A 147 4.58 -16.38 1.98
CA ARG A 147 4.57 -15.48 3.15
C ARG A 147 5.01 -16.19 4.43
N GLU A 148 4.55 -17.42 4.65
CA GLU A 148 4.91 -18.22 5.84
C GLU A 148 6.40 -18.52 5.91
N GLN A 149 7.06 -18.66 4.76
CA GLN A 149 8.48 -18.97 4.66
C GLN A 149 9.38 -17.72 4.64
N HIS A 150 8.93 -16.63 4.01
CA HIS A 150 9.76 -15.47 3.70
C HIS A 150 9.31 -14.17 4.38
N GLY A 151 8.17 -14.19 5.09
CA GLY A 151 7.57 -12.99 5.68
C GLY A 151 6.86 -12.11 4.65
N ILE A 152 6.57 -10.87 5.05
CA ILE A 152 5.73 -9.95 4.25
C ILE A 152 6.51 -8.86 3.53
N LEU A 153 7.79 -8.64 3.85
CA LEU A 153 8.52 -7.42 3.49
C LEU A 153 8.48 -7.12 1.98
N ASN A 154 8.77 -8.11 1.13
CA ASN A 154 8.79 -7.88 -0.32
C ASN A 154 7.42 -7.53 -0.89
N LEU A 155 6.35 -8.19 -0.40
CA LEU A 155 4.98 -7.89 -0.77
C LEU A 155 4.58 -6.50 -0.27
N TYR A 156 4.96 -6.16 0.96
CA TYR A 156 4.70 -4.84 1.55
C TYR A 156 5.39 -3.71 0.79
N VAL A 157 6.67 -3.89 0.44
CA VAL A 157 7.44 -2.94 -0.37
C VAL A 157 6.79 -2.75 -1.74
N TRP A 158 6.39 -3.83 -2.40
CA TRP A 158 5.74 -3.76 -3.70
C TRP A 158 4.40 -3.01 -3.65
N ILE A 159 3.53 -3.33 -2.68
CA ILE A 159 2.25 -2.62 -2.49
C ILE A 159 2.50 -1.15 -2.12
N GLY A 160 3.51 -0.87 -1.30
CA GLY A 160 3.92 0.49 -0.97
C GLY A 160 4.42 1.28 -2.19
N LEU A 161 5.12 0.64 -3.13
CA LEU A 161 5.51 1.25 -4.41
C LEU A 161 4.29 1.60 -5.26
N LEU A 162 3.27 0.74 -5.33
CA LEU A 162 2.02 1.03 -6.03
C LEU A 162 1.35 2.27 -5.43
N PHE A 163 1.20 2.29 -4.10
CA PHE A 163 0.61 3.41 -3.38
C PHE A 163 1.39 4.71 -3.62
N LEU A 164 2.72 4.70 -3.48
CA LEU A 164 3.55 5.87 -3.72
C LEU A 164 3.44 6.36 -5.17
N LYS A 165 3.52 5.46 -6.16
CA LYS A 165 3.39 5.81 -7.59
C LYS A 165 2.03 6.42 -7.91
N THR A 166 0.94 5.93 -7.30
CA THR A 166 -0.41 6.50 -7.43
C THR A 166 -0.42 7.97 -7.04
N HIS A 167 0.11 8.30 -5.87
CA HIS A 167 0.08 9.68 -5.36
C HIS A 167 1.07 10.61 -6.10
N LEU A 168 2.21 10.09 -6.53
CA LEU A 168 3.10 10.82 -7.45
C LEU A 168 2.43 11.12 -8.81
N LYS A 169 1.53 10.25 -9.28
CA LYS A 169 0.74 10.50 -10.49
C LYS A 169 -0.29 11.60 -10.26
N ASP A 170 -1.02 11.56 -9.16
CA ASP A 170 -2.07 12.53 -8.82
C ASP A 170 -1.55 13.98 -8.79
N ARG A 171 -0.29 14.16 -8.42
CA ARG A 171 0.41 15.45 -8.49
C ARG A 171 0.43 16.04 -9.91
N THR A 172 0.45 15.20 -10.93
CA THR A 172 0.55 15.64 -12.33
C THR A 172 -0.81 15.87 -12.99
N LEU A 173 -1.89 15.36 -12.39
CA LEU A 173 -3.22 15.36 -12.95
C LEU A 173 -4.02 16.57 -12.46
N ARG A 174 -4.82 17.19 -13.35
CA ARG A 174 -5.71 18.29 -12.99
C ARG A 174 -6.84 17.81 -12.08
N ALA A 175 -7.15 18.58 -11.05
CA ALA A 175 -8.31 18.33 -10.20
C ALA A 175 -9.62 18.51 -10.97
N HIS A 176 -9.67 19.49 -11.88
CA HIS A 176 -10.84 19.77 -12.71
C HIS A 176 -10.51 19.78 -14.20
N LEU A 177 -11.37 19.18 -15.03
CA LEU A 177 -11.25 19.27 -16.49
C LEU A 177 -11.70 20.64 -17.00
N ASP A 178 -12.64 21.30 -16.31
CA ASP A 178 -13.08 22.66 -16.62
C ASP A 178 -12.04 23.69 -16.16
N ALA A 179 -11.33 24.29 -17.11
CA ALA A 179 -10.30 25.29 -16.82
C ALA A 179 -10.82 26.54 -16.06
N ARG A 180 -12.13 26.80 -16.07
CA ARG A 180 -12.75 27.91 -15.32
C ARG A 180 -12.71 27.65 -13.79
N LYS A 181 -12.59 26.41 -13.37
CA LYS A 181 -12.46 26.02 -11.96
C LYS A 181 -11.02 26.13 -11.41
N GLY A 182 -10.07 26.60 -12.24
CA GLY A 182 -8.67 26.77 -11.86
C GLY A 182 -7.74 25.69 -12.42
N HIS A 183 -6.50 25.70 -11.95
CA HIS A 183 -5.44 24.81 -12.44
C HIS A 183 -4.92 23.85 -11.36
N ALA A 184 -5.59 23.77 -10.22
CA ALA A 184 -5.19 22.87 -9.12
C ALA A 184 -5.01 21.45 -9.61
N ARG A 185 -4.04 20.75 -9.01
CA ARG A 185 -3.80 19.33 -9.22
C ARG A 185 -4.60 18.51 -8.22
N ILE A 186 -4.80 17.21 -8.49
CA ILE A 186 -5.53 16.31 -7.58
C ILE A 186 -4.88 16.33 -6.20
N ALA A 187 -3.54 16.22 -6.12
CA ALA A 187 -2.82 16.26 -4.85
C ALA A 187 -2.98 17.59 -4.08
N GLU A 188 -3.11 18.71 -4.77
CA GLU A 188 -3.35 20.02 -4.16
C GLU A 188 -4.80 20.13 -3.64
N GLU A 189 -5.78 19.73 -4.44
CA GLU A 189 -7.21 19.74 -4.08
C GLU A 189 -7.48 18.83 -2.87
N LEU A 190 -6.85 17.66 -2.83
CA LEU A 190 -6.95 16.69 -1.73
C LEU A 190 -5.99 16.97 -0.59
N GLN A 191 -5.23 18.08 -0.65
CA GLN A 191 -4.32 18.53 0.42
C GLN A 191 -3.33 17.46 0.86
N TYR A 192 -2.60 16.87 -0.10
CA TYR A 192 -1.60 15.84 0.23
C TYR A 192 -0.48 16.43 1.10
N ASP A 193 -0.25 15.82 2.26
CA ASP A 193 0.95 16.03 3.06
C ASP A 193 2.07 15.11 2.57
N TRP A 194 2.95 15.65 1.73
CA TRP A 194 4.10 14.91 1.23
C TRP A 194 5.02 14.46 2.35
N GLY A 195 5.13 15.24 3.43
CA GLY A 195 5.92 14.86 4.60
C GLY A 195 5.46 13.54 5.21
N GLY A 196 4.16 13.29 5.22
CA GLY A 196 3.57 12.02 5.68
C GLY A 196 3.96 10.80 4.84
N LEU A 197 4.40 10.99 3.58
CA LEU A 197 4.88 9.91 2.70
C LEU A 197 6.39 9.67 2.75
N HIS A 198 7.14 10.53 3.42
CA HIS A 198 8.61 10.45 3.47
C HIS A 198 9.10 9.11 4.03
N TYR A 199 8.44 8.63 5.07
CA TYR A 199 8.75 7.33 5.65
C TYR A 199 8.50 6.18 4.65
N LEU A 200 7.32 6.14 4.04
CA LEU A 200 6.99 5.13 3.03
C LEU A 200 8.00 5.17 1.87
N HIS A 201 8.35 6.36 1.38
CA HIS A 201 9.35 6.52 0.36
C HIS A 201 10.71 5.91 0.76
N THR A 202 11.17 6.14 2.00
CA THR A 202 12.42 5.54 2.49
C THR A 202 12.32 4.01 2.55
N LEU A 203 11.20 3.49 3.06
CA LEU A 203 10.96 2.05 3.19
C LEU A 203 10.93 1.35 1.83
N VAL A 204 10.15 1.85 0.88
CA VAL A 204 9.99 1.18 -0.43
C VAL A 204 11.26 1.19 -1.28
N ARG A 205 12.25 2.01 -0.93
CA ARG A 205 13.56 2.05 -1.58
C ARG A 205 14.57 1.05 -1.03
N CYS A 206 14.23 0.28 0.02
CA CYS A 206 15.16 -0.63 0.69
C CYS A 206 15.85 -1.60 -0.27
N PHE A 207 15.14 -2.09 -1.31
CA PHE A 207 15.71 -2.97 -2.34
C PHE A 207 16.84 -2.31 -3.16
N ALA A 208 16.81 -0.98 -3.28
CA ALA A 208 17.79 -0.21 -4.01
C ALA A 208 18.90 0.33 -3.12
N THR A 209 18.63 0.57 -1.84
CA THR A 209 19.56 1.20 -0.89
C THR A 209 20.28 0.22 0.02
N GLY A 210 19.73 -0.99 0.19
CA GLY A 210 20.20 -1.96 1.19
C GLY A 210 19.78 -1.59 2.62
N THR A 211 18.85 -0.65 2.80
CA THR A 211 18.31 -0.28 4.10
C THR A 211 17.65 -1.48 4.77
N GLY A 212 18.03 -1.78 6.01
CA GLY A 212 17.37 -2.78 6.84
C GLY A 212 16.03 -2.27 7.34
N ILE A 213 15.01 -3.12 7.28
CA ILE A 213 13.66 -2.79 7.73
C ILE A 213 13.28 -3.72 8.87
N HIS A 214 13.13 -3.17 10.05
CA HIS A 214 12.63 -3.92 11.20
C HIS A 214 11.12 -4.13 11.10
N THR A 215 10.62 -5.19 11.70
CA THR A 215 9.19 -5.54 11.66
C THR A 215 8.30 -4.48 12.32
N ASP A 216 8.81 -3.77 13.31
CA ASP A 216 8.13 -2.64 13.97
C ASP A 216 8.00 -1.38 13.08
N ALA A 217 8.75 -1.35 11.99
CA ALA A 217 8.65 -0.32 10.96
C ALA A 217 7.54 -0.61 9.93
N LEU A 218 6.96 -1.81 9.95
CA LEU A 218 5.89 -2.19 9.01
C LEU A 218 4.53 -1.86 9.62
N GLY A 219 3.64 -1.37 8.79
CA GLY A 219 2.23 -1.23 9.12
C GLY A 219 1.44 -2.52 8.92
N SER A 220 0.14 -2.43 9.07
CA SER A 220 -0.78 -3.56 8.88
C SER A 220 -0.75 -4.08 7.45
N PHE A 221 -0.70 -5.42 7.32
CA PHE A 221 -0.69 -6.08 6.02
C PHE A 221 -1.43 -7.42 6.10
N PHE A 222 -2.41 -7.61 5.23
CA PHE A 222 -3.21 -8.83 5.16
C PHE A 222 -3.26 -9.37 3.74
N ILE A 223 -3.17 -10.69 3.63
CA ILE A 223 -3.42 -11.44 2.40
C ILE A 223 -4.75 -12.14 2.58
N VAL A 224 -5.68 -11.85 1.68
CA VAL A 224 -7.08 -12.28 1.79
C VAL A 224 -7.42 -13.17 0.60
N LYS A 225 -8.08 -14.32 0.86
CA LYS A 225 -8.61 -15.16 -0.20
C LYS A 225 -9.92 -14.57 -0.71
N VAL A 226 -9.99 -14.35 -2.02
CA VAL A 226 -11.18 -13.76 -2.68
C VAL A 226 -11.82 -14.82 -3.56
N ARG A 227 -13.14 -14.93 -3.49
CA ARG A 227 -13.90 -15.80 -4.39
C ARG A 227 -14.16 -15.11 -5.73
N GLY A 228 -14.30 -15.89 -6.79
CA GLY A 228 -14.83 -15.38 -8.06
C GLY A 228 -16.26 -14.91 -7.87
N ASP A 229 -16.64 -13.87 -8.59
CA ASP A 229 -18.01 -13.40 -8.69
C ASP A 229 -18.59 -13.68 -10.08
N ALA A 230 -19.92 -13.49 -10.22
CA ALA A 230 -20.61 -13.66 -11.50
C ALA A 230 -20.19 -12.61 -12.57
N SER A 231 -19.52 -11.52 -12.16
CA SER A 231 -19.03 -10.47 -13.06
C SER A 231 -17.73 -10.86 -13.76
N GLY A 232 -17.01 -11.88 -13.25
CA GLY A 232 -15.70 -12.28 -13.73
C GLY A 232 -14.63 -11.21 -13.50
N GLN A 233 -14.86 -10.24 -12.62
CA GLN A 233 -13.86 -9.24 -12.27
C GLN A 233 -12.74 -9.91 -11.49
N VAL A 234 -11.54 -9.87 -12.04
CA VAL A 234 -10.37 -10.54 -11.46
C VAL A 234 -9.28 -9.56 -11.02
N PHE A 235 -9.47 -8.28 -11.28
CA PHE A 235 -8.59 -7.19 -10.89
C PHE A 235 -9.38 -6.08 -10.20
N ASP A 236 -8.91 -5.61 -9.06
CA ASP A 236 -9.42 -4.42 -8.38
C ASP A 236 -8.28 -3.70 -7.67
N TYR A 237 -8.32 -2.38 -7.66
CA TYR A 237 -7.37 -1.51 -6.97
C TYR A 237 -8.12 -0.34 -6.36
N GLY A 238 -7.82 -0.04 -5.11
CA GLY A 238 -8.35 1.12 -4.40
C GLY A 238 -7.37 1.59 -3.34
N ASP A 239 -7.27 2.90 -3.17
CA ASP A 239 -6.41 3.52 -2.17
C ASP A 239 -7.13 4.65 -1.45
N LEU A 240 -6.66 4.95 -0.25
CA LEU A 240 -7.14 6.01 0.61
C LEU A 240 -5.92 6.78 1.16
N TYR A 241 -5.60 7.92 0.55
CA TYR A 241 -4.42 8.71 0.90
C TYR A 241 -4.35 9.04 2.39
N HIS A 242 -5.41 9.64 2.95
CA HIS A 242 -5.40 10.15 4.33
C HIS A 242 -5.25 9.06 5.40
N SER A 243 -5.67 7.84 5.11
CA SER A 243 -5.42 6.68 5.97
C SER A 243 -4.20 5.87 5.56
N GLN A 244 -3.46 6.32 4.55
CA GLN A 244 -2.30 5.62 3.97
C GLN A 244 -2.58 4.11 3.78
N SER A 245 -3.75 3.79 3.26
CA SER A 245 -4.19 2.41 3.08
C SER A 245 -4.50 2.10 1.62
N VAL A 246 -4.35 0.84 1.25
CA VAL A 246 -4.51 0.36 -0.11
C VAL A 246 -5.08 -1.05 -0.12
N MET A 247 -5.85 -1.34 -1.14
CA MET A 247 -6.35 -2.66 -1.49
C MET A 247 -5.95 -2.98 -2.93
N LEU A 248 -5.44 -4.18 -3.16
CA LEU A 248 -5.19 -4.72 -4.49
C LEU A 248 -5.71 -6.14 -4.58
N ARG A 249 -6.53 -6.45 -5.58
CA ARG A 249 -6.98 -7.81 -5.91
C ARG A 249 -6.36 -8.29 -7.22
N LEU A 250 -5.84 -9.51 -7.21
CA LEU A 250 -5.31 -10.22 -8.38
C LEU A 250 -5.91 -11.64 -8.40
N GLY A 251 -6.97 -11.84 -9.16
CA GLY A 251 -7.67 -13.14 -9.22
C GLY A 251 -8.30 -13.52 -7.86
N ASP A 252 -7.82 -14.62 -7.27
CA ASP A 252 -8.32 -15.15 -5.98
C ASP A 252 -7.50 -14.65 -4.77
N VAL A 253 -6.47 -13.83 -4.98
CA VAL A 253 -5.68 -13.23 -3.91
C VAL A 253 -5.88 -11.73 -3.86
N ALA A 254 -6.03 -11.19 -2.65
CA ALA A 254 -6.02 -9.77 -2.42
C ALA A 254 -5.06 -9.38 -1.30
N PHE A 255 -4.56 -8.16 -1.38
CA PHE A 255 -3.68 -7.51 -0.41
C PHE A 255 -4.39 -6.28 0.15
N ILE A 256 -4.40 -6.14 1.46
CA ILE A 256 -4.88 -4.94 2.15
C ILE A 256 -3.75 -4.47 3.06
N ALA A 257 -3.34 -3.22 2.92
CA ALA A 257 -2.25 -2.66 3.69
C ALA A 257 -2.58 -1.27 4.24
N CYS A 258 -1.96 -0.95 5.37
CA CYS A 258 -1.84 0.38 5.91
C CYS A 258 -0.37 0.66 6.22
N PHE A 259 0.12 1.89 5.95
CA PHE A 259 1.56 2.14 5.96
C PHE A 259 2.06 2.92 7.18
N ASN A 260 1.20 3.55 7.96
CA ASN A 260 1.61 4.46 9.04
C ASN A 260 1.10 4.04 10.43
N ASP A 261 0.52 2.84 10.57
CA ASP A 261 -0.11 2.40 11.80
C ASP A 261 0.77 1.50 12.69
N GLY A 262 1.95 1.06 12.20
CA GLY A 262 2.83 0.13 12.91
C GLY A 262 2.17 -1.20 13.27
N GLY A 263 1.16 -1.61 12.50
CA GLY A 263 0.38 -2.82 12.73
C GLY A 263 -0.78 -2.67 13.73
N ASN A 264 -0.95 -1.49 14.34
CA ASN A 264 -1.93 -1.28 15.41
C ASN A 264 -3.38 -1.38 14.94
N ALA A 265 -3.74 -0.79 13.79
CA ALA A 265 -5.08 -0.93 13.22
C ALA A 265 -5.39 -2.40 12.87
N GLY A 266 -4.38 -3.13 12.42
CA GLY A 266 -4.48 -4.55 12.11
C GLY A 266 -4.79 -5.42 13.31
N LEU A 267 -4.32 -5.08 14.50
CA LEU A 267 -4.67 -5.81 15.73
C LEU A 267 -6.16 -5.76 16.02
N PHE A 268 -6.80 -4.60 15.80
CA PHE A 268 -8.26 -4.47 15.97
C PHE A 268 -9.02 -5.17 14.83
N LEU A 269 -8.53 -5.05 13.59
CA LEU A 269 -9.15 -5.72 12.44
C LEU A 269 -9.09 -7.24 12.56
N LYS A 270 -8.03 -7.78 13.17
CA LYS A 270 -7.83 -9.22 13.34
C LYS A 270 -9.03 -9.91 14.00
N GLN A 271 -9.72 -9.25 14.93
CA GLN A 271 -10.92 -9.80 15.56
C GLN A 271 -12.05 -10.09 14.56
N LYS A 272 -12.18 -9.28 13.49
CA LYS A 272 -13.11 -9.54 12.38
C LYS A 272 -12.57 -10.62 11.45
N LEU A 273 -11.29 -10.57 11.11
CA LEU A 273 -10.65 -11.54 10.21
C LEU A 273 -10.71 -12.96 10.76
N ASP A 274 -10.54 -13.16 12.06
CA ASP A 274 -10.60 -14.48 12.70
C ASP A 274 -12.01 -15.13 12.61
N ARG A 275 -13.05 -14.34 12.34
CA ARG A 275 -14.43 -14.81 12.14
C ARG A 275 -14.75 -15.14 10.69
N ILE A 276 -13.87 -14.78 9.75
CA ILE A 276 -14.03 -15.08 8.33
C ILE A 276 -13.62 -16.53 8.08
N THR A 277 -14.56 -17.36 7.73
CA THR A 277 -14.36 -18.82 7.58
C THR A 277 -14.30 -19.29 6.12
N GLY A 278 -14.08 -18.38 5.17
CA GLY A 278 -14.02 -18.70 3.74
C GLY A 278 -13.43 -17.54 2.91
N ALA A 279 -13.47 -17.72 1.58
CA ALA A 279 -13.09 -16.66 0.66
C ALA A 279 -14.13 -15.52 0.69
N VAL A 280 -13.66 -14.27 0.65
CA VAL A 280 -14.52 -13.08 0.65
C VAL A 280 -14.97 -12.72 -0.77
N SER A 281 -16.12 -12.05 -0.91
CA SER A 281 -16.54 -11.42 -2.17
C SER A 281 -15.87 -10.06 -2.37
N ASP A 282 -16.06 -9.45 -3.55
CA ASP A 282 -15.56 -8.09 -3.84
C ASP A 282 -16.12 -7.05 -2.87
N VAL A 283 -17.41 -7.14 -2.57
CA VAL A 283 -18.08 -6.25 -1.61
C VAL A 283 -17.47 -6.41 -0.21
N GLN A 284 -17.28 -7.65 0.23
CA GLN A 284 -16.65 -7.96 1.52
C GLN A 284 -15.19 -7.54 1.59
N LEU A 285 -14.44 -7.69 0.49
CA LEU A 285 -13.06 -7.21 0.41
C LEU A 285 -12.96 -5.69 0.57
N ARG A 286 -13.85 -4.95 -0.09
CA ARG A 286 -13.92 -3.48 0.03
C ARG A 286 -14.36 -3.05 1.43
N GLU A 287 -15.24 -3.79 2.09
CA GLU A 287 -15.55 -3.56 3.49
C GLU A 287 -14.31 -3.74 4.37
N LEU A 288 -13.52 -4.81 4.20
CA LEU A 288 -12.28 -5.03 4.95
C LEU A 288 -11.26 -3.90 4.74
N ALA A 289 -11.10 -3.43 3.50
CA ALA A 289 -10.24 -2.29 3.21
C ALA A 289 -10.72 -1.02 3.92
N THR A 290 -12.03 -0.77 3.90
CA THR A 290 -12.65 0.34 4.63
C THR A 290 -12.44 0.21 6.13
N GLU A 291 -12.61 -0.97 6.70
CA GLU A 291 -12.41 -1.23 8.13
C GLU A 291 -10.98 -0.93 8.57
N LEU A 292 -10.00 -1.39 7.80
CA LEU A 292 -8.59 -1.09 8.12
C LEU A 292 -8.33 0.42 8.10
N ALA A 293 -8.81 1.12 7.08
CA ALA A 293 -8.70 2.57 6.97
C ALA A 293 -9.42 3.29 8.12
N PHE A 294 -10.63 2.84 8.46
CA PHE A 294 -11.44 3.39 9.54
C PHE A 294 -10.77 3.24 10.90
N LEU A 295 -10.24 2.06 11.20
CA LEU A 295 -9.50 1.81 12.43
C LEU A 295 -8.23 2.66 12.48
N ASN A 296 -7.50 2.78 11.35
CA ASN A 296 -6.29 3.57 11.30
C ASN A 296 -6.53 5.07 11.60
N VAL A 297 -7.57 5.67 11.03
CA VAL A 297 -7.87 7.10 11.30
C VAL A 297 -8.41 7.35 12.71
N HIS A 298 -8.79 6.29 13.44
CA HIS A 298 -9.23 6.35 14.83
C HIS A 298 -8.17 5.85 15.82
N LEU A 299 -6.95 5.55 15.37
CA LEU A 299 -5.85 5.34 16.30
C LEU A 299 -5.56 6.64 17.05
N LYS A 300 -5.48 6.55 18.37
CA LYS A 300 -5.16 7.69 19.23
C LYS A 300 -3.78 8.26 18.91
N ASP A 301 -2.81 7.38 18.70
CA ASP A 301 -1.44 7.72 18.39
C ASP A 301 -0.91 6.82 17.26
N HIS A 302 -0.09 7.40 16.40
CA HIS A 302 0.66 6.66 15.39
C HIS A 302 2.12 6.48 15.81
N PRO A 303 2.78 5.36 15.44
CA PRO A 303 4.19 5.16 15.74
C PRO A 303 5.04 6.22 15.05
N LYS A 304 6.04 6.70 15.77
CA LYS A 304 7.10 7.51 15.17
C LYS A 304 8.10 6.58 14.51
N LEU A 305 8.32 6.83 13.25
CA LEU A 305 9.20 6.04 12.42
C LEU A 305 10.56 6.71 12.41
N GLN A 306 11.59 5.93 12.71
CA GLN A 306 12.96 6.41 12.87
C GLN A 306 13.87 5.68 11.90
N SER A 307 14.82 6.40 11.36
CA SER A 307 15.92 5.81 10.61
C SER A 307 17.24 6.22 11.23
N TYR A 308 18.18 5.31 11.26
CA TYR A 308 19.51 5.52 11.83
C TYR A 308 20.52 4.69 11.04
N PHE A 309 21.78 5.03 11.21
CA PHE A 309 22.87 4.24 10.67
C PHE A 309 23.40 3.29 11.76
N ASP A 310 23.36 1.99 11.48
CA ASP A 310 23.91 0.97 12.37
C ASP A 310 25.39 0.77 12.01
N LEU A 311 26.29 1.12 12.96
CA LEU A 311 27.74 1.07 12.74
C LEU A 311 28.28 -0.38 12.78
N GLU A 312 27.57 -1.31 13.43
CA GLU A 312 28.01 -2.71 13.50
C GLU A 312 27.61 -3.44 12.20
N LEU A 313 26.42 -3.14 11.69
CA LEU A 313 25.93 -3.71 10.43
C LEU A 313 26.36 -2.92 9.19
N GLU A 314 27.01 -1.77 9.38
CA GLU A 314 27.43 -0.85 8.33
C GLU A 314 26.33 -0.54 7.31
N ARG A 315 25.10 -0.35 7.80
CA ARG A 315 23.96 -0.05 6.95
C ARG A 315 22.93 0.86 7.61
N HIS A 316 22.12 1.48 6.79
CA HIS A 316 20.97 2.25 7.22
C HIS A 316 19.85 1.33 7.68
N GLU A 317 19.22 1.64 8.80
CA GLU A 317 18.16 0.86 9.43
C GLU A 317 16.91 1.71 9.66
N MET A 318 15.74 1.10 9.56
CA MET A 318 14.45 1.71 9.89
C MET A 318 13.73 0.94 10.98
N ARG A 319 13.24 1.69 11.98
CA ARG A 319 12.42 1.16 13.09
C ARG A 319 11.19 2.00 13.34
N GLY A 320 10.14 1.36 13.88
CA GLY A 320 9.01 2.02 14.47
C GLY A 320 9.16 2.18 15.99
N SER A 321 8.68 3.28 16.56
CA SER A 321 8.52 3.37 18.01
C SER A 321 7.35 2.50 18.45
N PHE A 322 7.46 1.87 19.61
CA PHE A 322 6.31 1.22 20.21
C PHE A 322 5.26 2.27 20.62
N VAL A 323 4.03 2.04 20.21
CA VAL A 323 2.85 2.81 20.64
C VAL A 323 1.79 1.82 21.09
N MET A 324 1.20 2.06 22.26
CA MET A 324 0.10 1.23 22.75
C MET A 324 -1.09 1.33 21.80
N PRO A 325 -1.61 0.23 21.27
CA PRO A 325 -2.80 0.26 20.42
C PRO A 325 -4.02 0.73 21.22
N GLU A 326 -4.49 1.93 20.90
CA GLU A 326 -5.66 2.55 21.52
C GLU A 326 -6.47 3.28 20.44
N LEU A 327 -7.80 3.13 20.49
CA LEU A 327 -8.71 3.83 19.60
C LEU A 327 -9.36 5.00 20.34
N VAL A 328 -9.55 6.12 19.66
CA VAL A 328 -10.49 7.15 20.10
C VAL A 328 -11.93 6.71 19.81
N ASP A 329 -12.91 7.49 20.24
CA ASP A 329 -14.32 7.22 19.96
C ASP A 329 -14.58 7.07 18.45
N LEU A 330 -15.20 5.96 18.06
CA LEU A 330 -15.44 5.61 16.66
C LEU A 330 -16.57 6.47 16.06
N ASP A 331 -16.23 7.30 15.09
CA ASP A 331 -17.21 8.07 14.31
C ASP A 331 -17.64 7.31 13.06
N TYR A 332 -18.81 6.69 13.11
CA TYR A 332 -19.36 5.94 11.98
C TYR A 332 -19.73 6.81 10.77
N ALA A 333 -19.86 8.13 10.92
CA ALA A 333 -20.00 9.02 9.77
C ALA A 333 -18.70 9.06 8.93
N ILE A 334 -17.53 8.97 9.59
CA ILE A 334 -16.24 8.81 8.88
C ILE A 334 -16.20 7.46 8.16
N ARG A 335 -16.63 6.37 8.83
CA ARG A 335 -16.72 5.07 8.19
C ARG A 335 -17.61 5.10 6.94
N GLY A 336 -18.78 5.75 7.02
CA GLY A 336 -19.68 5.92 5.89
C GLY A 336 -19.04 6.66 4.71
N LYS A 337 -18.29 7.73 4.96
CA LYS A 337 -17.54 8.46 3.94
C LYS A 337 -16.47 7.59 3.28
N LEU A 338 -15.71 6.84 4.07
CA LEU A 338 -14.70 5.90 3.56
C LEU A 338 -15.34 4.79 2.73
N MET A 339 -16.41 4.18 3.22
CA MET A 339 -17.18 3.19 2.47
C MET A 339 -17.69 3.75 1.15
N HIS A 340 -18.34 4.90 1.18
CA HIS A 340 -18.87 5.55 -0.04
C HIS A 340 -17.76 5.76 -1.08
N TYR A 341 -16.60 6.22 -0.66
CA TYR A 341 -15.45 6.38 -1.56
C TYR A 341 -14.97 5.05 -2.15
N VAL A 342 -14.78 4.04 -1.32
CA VAL A 342 -14.26 2.72 -1.73
C VAL A 342 -15.28 1.97 -2.60
N PHE A 343 -16.58 2.18 -2.36
CA PHE A 343 -17.67 1.50 -3.07
C PHE A 343 -18.19 2.27 -4.30
N ARG A 344 -17.73 3.50 -4.55
CA ARG A 344 -18.26 4.40 -5.59
C ARG A 344 -18.42 3.76 -6.98
N ASP A 345 -17.48 2.89 -7.37
CA ASP A 345 -17.50 2.21 -8.67
C ASP A 345 -18.42 0.99 -8.70
N MET A 346 -18.98 0.61 -7.56
CA MET A 346 -19.90 -0.51 -7.42
C MET A 346 -21.36 -0.08 -7.43
N PHE A 347 -21.66 1.20 -7.14
CA PHE A 347 -23.03 1.70 -7.20
C PHE A 347 -23.62 1.50 -8.60
N GLY A 348 -24.86 0.98 -8.66
CA GLY A 348 -25.52 0.60 -9.91
C GLY A 348 -25.02 -0.70 -10.56
N LYS A 349 -23.98 -1.35 -10.01
CA LYS A 349 -23.46 -2.62 -10.52
C LYS A 349 -23.75 -3.81 -9.62
N VAL A 350 -23.93 -3.57 -8.31
CA VAL A 350 -24.27 -4.62 -7.33
C VAL A 350 -25.77 -4.95 -7.54
N LYS A 351 -26.02 -6.11 -8.12
CA LYS A 351 -27.40 -6.62 -8.24
C LYS A 351 -27.79 -7.24 -6.91
N SER A 352 -28.49 -6.48 -6.10
CA SER A 352 -29.14 -7.01 -4.89
C SER A 352 -30.62 -7.28 -5.19
N TYR A 353 -31.12 -8.41 -4.75
CA TYR A 353 -32.56 -8.72 -4.81
C TYR A 353 -33.34 -8.06 -3.65
N ARG A 354 -32.63 -7.45 -2.68
CA ARG A 354 -33.23 -6.90 -1.46
C ARG A 354 -33.26 -5.38 -1.43
N TRP A 355 -32.32 -4.70 -2.11
CA TRP A 355 -32.20 -3.24 -2.06
C TRP A 355 -32.16 -2.65 -3.46
N THR A 356 -32.79 -1.49 -3.59
CA THR A 356 -32.53 -0.59 -4.70
C THR A 356 -31.12 0.01 -4.58
N ASP A 357 -30.58 0.56 -5.67
CA ASP A 357 -29.28 1.25 -5.63
C ASP A 357 -29.26 2.39 -4.60
N GLN A 358 -30.38 3.09 -4.42
CA GLN A 358 -30.51 4.17 -3.44
C GLN A 358 -30.46 3.65 -1.99
N GLU A 359 -31.13 2.52 -1.71
CA GLU A 359 -31.07 1.91 -0.37
C GLU A 359 -29.69 1.38 -0.06
N PHE A 360 -29.02 0.75 -1.04
CA PHE A 360 -27.66 0.28 -0.88
C PHE A 360 -26.68 1.45 -0.60
N GLU A 361 -26.78 2.52 -1.37
CA GLU A 361 -25.96 3.71 -1.16
C GLU A 361 -26.26 4.36 0.20
N ALA A 362 -27.51 4.47 0.61
CA ALA A 362 -27.90 5.01 1.91
C ALA A 362 -27.34 4.20 3.08
N MET A 363 -27.34 2.86 2.97
CA MET A 363 -26.73 1.96 3.96
C MET A 363 -25.22 2.15 4.06
N VAL A 364 -24.54 2.23 2.91
CA VAL A 364 -23.10 2.47 2.84
C VAL A 364 -22.75 3.81 3.50
N VAL A 365 -23.45 4.88 3.11
CA VAL A 365 -23.24 6.25 3.65
C VAL A 365 -23.54 6.31 5.16
N GLY A 366 -24.53 5.54 5.63
CA GLY A 366 -24.85 5.44 7.06
C GLY A 366 -23.72 4.85 7.93
N GLY A 367 -22.73 4.20 7.30
CA GLY A 367 -21.51 3.76 7.94
C GLY A 367 -21.66 2.59 8.92
N ARG A 368 -22.85 2.02 9.07
CA ARG A 368 -23.12 0.90 9.98
C ARG A 368 -23.35 -0.43 9.26
N ALA A 369 -23.46 -0.41 7.95
CA ALA A 369 -23.65 -1.62 7.15
C ALA A 369 -22.44 -2.57 7.27
N THR A 370 -22.72 -3.87 7.29
CA THR A 370 -21.73 -4.92 7.12
C THR A 370 -22.23 -5.93 6.07
N PHE A 371 -21.31 -6.36 5.23
CA PHE A 371 -21.51 -7.38 4.21
C PHE A 371 -20.74 -8.66 4.56
N LEU A 372 -19.97 -8.61 5.65
CA LEU A 372 -19.18 -9.75 6.14
C LEU A 372 -19.99 -10.71 6.97
N PHE A 373 -20.93 -10.20 7.77
CA PHE A 373 -21.63 -10.99 8.77
C PHE A 373 -23.14 -10.75 8.73
N ASP A 374 -23.90 -11.80 8.97
CA ASP A 374 -25.35 -11.74 9.13
C ASP A 374 -25.76 -11.19 10.51
N ASP A 375 -27.06 -11.07 10.75
CA ASP A 375 -27.62 -10.57 12.00
C ASP A 375 -27.26 -11.42 13.24
N HIS A 376 -26.83 -12.66 13.03
CA HIS A 376 -26.34 -13.57 14.08
C HIS A 376 -24.84 -13.53 14.25
N GLY A 377 -24.15 -12.73 13.43
CA GLY A 377 -22.70 -12.58 13.44
C GLY A 377 -21.94 -13.72 12.76
N ALA A 378 -22.61 -14.58 11.99
CA ALA A 378 -21.97 -15.61 11.18
C ALA A 378 -21.45 -15.03 9.86
N PHE A 379 -20.30 -15.53 9.39
CA PHE A 379 -19.74 -15.11 8.11
C PHE A 379 -20.61 -15.51 6.93
N ILE A 380 -20.92 -14.56 6.06
CA ILE A 380 -21.74 -14.78 4.85
C ILE A 380 -20.85 -15.40 3.78
N LYS A 381 -21.04 -16.72 3.55
CA LYS A 381 -20.21 -17.54 2.65
C LYS A 381 -20.64 -17.52 1.21
N ASP A 382 -21.94 -17.42 0.96
CA ASP A 382 -22.52 -17.54 -0.35
C ASP A 382 -22.90 -16.18 -0.93
N ASP A 383 -23.03 -16.11 -2.28
CA ASP A 383 -23.64 -14.97 -2.98
C ASP A 383 -25.17 -14.96 -2.79
N ALA A 384 -25.65 -15.62 -1.74
CA ALA A 384 -27.01 -15.41 -1.28
C ALA A 384 -27.24 -13.90 -1.21
N PRO A 385 -28.38 -13.39 -1.70
CA PRO A 385 -28.67 -11.99 -1.64
C PRO A 385 -28.37 -11.50 -0.22
N LEU A 386 -27.43 -10.53 -0.13
CA LEU A 386 -27.00 -9.95 1.13
C LEU A 386 -28.23 -9.67 2.01
N PRO A 387 -28.22 -10.03 3.28
CA PRO A 387 -29.38 -9.94 4.17
C PRO A 387 -29.90 -8.54 4.28
#